data_648131617141f06c76c135667aa8851f
#
_entry.id   648131617141f06c76c135667aa8851f
#
_cell.length_a   1.000
_cell.length_b   1.000
_cell.length_c   1.000
_cell.angle_alpha   90.00
_cell.angle_beta   90.00
_cell.angle_gamma   90.00
#
_symmetry.space_group_name_H-M   'P 1'
#
loop_
_entity.id
_entity.type
_entity.pdbx_description
1 polymer ?
#
loop_
_entity_poly.entity_id
_entity_poly.type
_entity_poly.pdbx_seq_one_letter_code
_entity_poly.pdbx_strand_id
1 'polypeptide(L)'
;VKGNLNGPDKVFILGTEENTSLSIDGNFVWTLSAGETYTHTLSNPAAYYETSAPVIALHMTGFGCEVGGAILPPVRCTGSNEVAFVRSSNDFVGLKILVPAGAEGDFTFNGAAGNVAAVNFSAVPGTGNEWMYANITGNAFIPTGGASRLVNSTAKFHLGIINGGATSGTRYGYFSDFANYEHSTFTSNNQLCAGEMAELFASP
;
A
#
# COMPACT_ATOMS: atom_id res chain seq x y z
N VAL A 1 -3.96 4.11 0.16
CA VAL A 1 -3.87 5.56 -0.13
C VAL A 1 -4.53 5.80 -1.48
N LYS A 2 -5.45 6.77 -1.53
CA LYS A 2 -6.19 7.13 -2.74
C LYS A 2 -5.24 7.58 -3.85
N GLY A 3 -5.51 7.15 -5.08
CA GLY A 3 -4.80 7.60 -6.28
C GLY A 3 -5.13 9.05 -6.65
N ASN A 4 -4.77 9.44 -7.86
CA ASN A 4 -5.04 10.78 -8.35
C ASN A 4 -6.14 10.76 -9.42
N LEU A 5 -7.37 10.63 -8.97
CA LEU A 5 -8.54 10.56 -9.85
C LEU A 5 -9.37 11.82 -9.83
N ASN A 6 -9.99 12.10 -10.96
CA ASN A 6 -11.15 12.99 -11.05
C ASN A 6 -12.42 12.27 -10.53
N GLY A 7 -12.28 11.48 -9.46
CA GLY A 7 -13.36 10.68 -8.89
C GLY A 7 -12.85 9.80 -7.77
N PRO A 8 -13.71 9.03 -7.09
CA PRO A 8 -13.29 8.11 -6.04
C PRO A 8 -12.65 6.85 -6.65
N ASP A 9 -11.61 6.36 -5.99
CA ASP A 9 -11.03 5.05 -6.29
C ASP A 9 -11.99 3.93 -5.87
N LYS A 10 -11.74 2.73 -6.37
CA LYS A 10 -12.45 1.52 -5.95
C LYS A 10 -11.48 0.54 -5.31
N VAL A 11 -11.90 -0.05 -4.18
CA VAL A 11 -11.21 -1.16 -3.56
C VAL A 11 -12.16 -2.34 -3.50
N PHE A 12 -11.77 -3.45 -4.13
CA PHE A 12 -12.50 -4.70 -4.14
C PHE A 12 -11.85 -5.64 -3.14
N ILE A 13 -12.62 -6.16 -2.20
CA ILE A 13 -12.14 -7.03 -1.13
C ILE A 13 -12.86 -8.35 -1.25
N LEU A 14 -12.16 -9.40 -1.66
CA LEU A 14 -12.67 -10.76 -1.85
C LEU A 14 -12.37 -11.58 -0.60
N GLY A 15 -13.41 -12.09 0.06
CA GLY A 15 -13.29 -13.04 1.16
C GLY A 15 -12.80 -14.40 0.67
N THR A 16 -11.82 -14.98 1.34
CA THR A 16 -11.32 -16.33 1.03
C THR A 16 -11.90 -17.39 1.96
N GLU A 17 -12.49 -16.97 3.08
CA GLU A 17 -13.08 -17.83 4.09
C GLU A 17 -14.48 -17.33 4.48
N GLU A 18 -15.32 -18.26 4.96
CA GLU A 18 -16.66 -17.94 5.49
C GLU A 18 -16.57 -17.08 6.75
N ASN A 19 -17.58 -16.24 6.95
CA ASN A 19 -17.72 -15.39 8.12
C ASN A 19 -16.53 -14.44 8.37
N THR A 20 -15.85 -14.01 7.31
CA THR A 20 -14.77 -13.02 7.39
C THR A 20 -15.34 -11.64 7.71
N SER A 21 -15.12 -11.12 8.92
CA SER A 21 -15.52 -9.76 9.26
C SER A 21 -14.59 -8.74 8.57
N LEU A 22 -15.19 -7.66 8.06
CA LEU A 22 -14.49 -6.52 7.46
C LEU A 22 -14.79 -5.26 8.25
N SER A 23 -13.74 -4.56 8.66
CA SER A 23 -13.82 -3.20 9.22
C SER A 23 -13.07 -2.21 8.32
N ILE A 24 -13.56 -0.98 8.24
CA ILE A 24 -12.94 0.13 7.53
C ILE A 24 -12.75 1.27 8.52
N ASP A 25 -11.52 1.77 8.64
CA ASP A 25 -11.14 2.85 9.56
C ASP A 25 -11.58 2.57 11.02
N GLY A 26 -11.47 1.30 11.45
CA GLY A 26 -11.86 0.84 12.78
C GLY A 26 -13.36 0.57 12.98
N ASN A 27 -14.19 0.77 11.94
CA ASN A 27 -15.63 0.53 12.02
C ASN A 27 -16.01 -0.74 11.26
N PHE A 28 -16.76 -1.65 11.91
CA PHE A 28 -17.32 -2.82 11.24
C PHE A 28 -18.27 -2.39 10.11
N VAL A 29 -18.12 -2.98 8.92
CA VAL A 29 -18.94 -2.67 7.74
C VAL A 29 -19.64 -3.89 7.13
N TRP A 30 -19.03 -5.07 7.14
CA TRP A 30 -19.58 -6.25 6.49
C TRP A 30 -19.04 -7.57 7.04
N THR A 31 -19.77 -8.66 6.78
CA THR A 31 -19.27 -10.03 6.94
C THR A 31 -19.28 -10.69 5.57
N LEU A 32 -18.11 -11.12 5.10
CA LEU A 32 -17.91 -11.77 3.80
C LEU A 32 -18.06 -13.28 3.93
N SER A 33 -18.70 -13.89 2.94
CA SER A 33 -18.60 -15.32 2.67
C SER A 33 -17.39 -15.63 1.78
N ALA A 34 -16.97 -16.88 1.72
CA ALA A 34 -15.93 -17.30 0.78
C ALA A 34 -16.36 -17.06 -0.68
N GLY A 35 -15.54 -16.34 -1.45
CA GLY A 35 -15.86 -15.95 -2.81
C GLY A 35 -16.70 -14.68 -2.95
N GLU A 36 -17.22 -14.12 -1.85
CA GLU A 36 -17.95 -12.86 -1.86
C GLU A 36 -16.99 -11.65 -1.98
N THR A 37 -17.39 -10.64 -2.73
CA THR A 37 -16.63 -9.41 -2.91
C THR A 37 -17.38 -8.20 -2.36
N TYR A 38 -16.76 -7.49 -1.43
CA TYR A 38 -17.18 -6.16 -0.99
C TYR A 38 -16.48 -5.09 -1.83
N THR A 39 -17.24 -4.09 -2.29
CA THR A 39 -16.69 -2.96 -3.05
C THR A 39 -16.75 -1.68 -2.23
N HIS A 40 -15.61 -1.16 -1.86
CA HIS A 40 -15.49 0.14 -1.21
C HIS A 40 -15.21 1.25 -2.23
N THR A 41 -15.95 2.35 -2.13
CA THR A 41 -15.68 3.58 -2.86
C THR A 41 -14.81 4.49 -1.99
N LEU A 42 -13.50 4.54 -2.27
CA LEU A 42 -12.53 5.30 -1.51
C LEU A 42 -12.58 6.78 -1.90
N SER A 43 -13.32 7.57 -1.16
CA SER A 43 -13.43 9.03 -1.34
C SER A 43 -12.40 9.81 -0.53
N ASN A 44 -12.07 9.32 0.67
CA ASN A 44 -11.05 9.91 1.55
C ASN A 44 -9.62 9.67 1.00
N PRO A 45 -8.64 10.48 1.40
CA PRO A 45 -7.26 10.33 0.95
C PRO A 45 -6.61 8.97 1.29
N ALA A 46 -7.03 8.33 2.37
CA ALA A 46 -6.61 7.00 2.77
C ALA A 46 -7.75 6.27 3.48
N ALA A 47 -7.70 4.95 3.52
CA ALA A 47 -8.52 4.11 4.38
C ALA A 47 -7.72 2.91 4.86
N TYR A 48 -8.05 2.40 6.03
CA TYR A 48 -7.49 1.21 6.62
C TYR A 48 -8.54 0.09 6.62
N TYR A 49 -8.14 -1.07 6.10
CA TYR A 49 -8.98 -2.26 6.02
C TYR A 49 -8.45 -3.31 6.98
N GLU A 50 -9.32 -3.83 7.80
CA GLU A 50 -9.03 -4.87 8.78
C GLU A 50 -10.01 -6.02 8.59
N THR A 51 -9.50 -7.25 8.57
CA THR A 51 -10.31 -8.45 8.35
C THR A 51 -9.94 -9.54 9.34
N SER A 52 -10.94 -10.34 9.74
CA SER A 52 -10.72 -11.44 10.70
C SER A 52 -10.10 -12.70 10.07
N ALA A 53 -10.08 -12.78 8.74
CA ALA A 53 -9.47 -13.87 7.98
C ALA A 53 -8.82 -13.31 6.71
N PRO A 54 -7.97 -14.07 6.00
CA PRO A 54 -7.30 -13.62 4.78
C PRO A 54 -8.28 -13.18 3.69
N VAL A 55 -7.90 -12.13 2.95
CA VAL A 55 -8.66 -11.59 1.82
C VAL A 55 -7.72 -11.27 0.66
N ILE A 56 -8.29 -11.15 -0.54
CA ILE A 56 -7.59 -10.55 -1.67
C ILE A 56 -8.15 -9.15 -1.88
N ALA A 57 -7.29 -8.13 -1.80
CA ALA A 57 -7.68 -6.75 -1.99
C ALA A 57 -7.10 -6.20 -3.30
N LEU A 58 -7.98 -5.75 -4.21
CA LEU A 58 -7.61 -5.08 -5.47
C LEU A 58 -7.97 -3.60 -5.37
N HIS A 59 -6.98 -2.73 -5.49
CA HIS A 59 -7.18 -1.29 -5.58
C HIS A 59 -7.18 -0.86 -7.04
N MET A 60 -8.21 -0.17 -7.47
CA MET A 60 -8.34 0.43 -8.79
C MET A 60 -8.34 1.95 -8.69
N THR A 61 -7.47 2.57 -9.47
CA THR A 61 -7.29 4.02 -9.57
C THR A 61 -6.97 4.40 -11.01
N GLY A 62 -6.99 5.71 -11.35
CA GLY A 62 -6.65 6.13 -12.73
C GLY A 62 -7.06 7.57 -13.02
N PHE A 63 -7.30 7.88 -14.28
CA PHE A 63 -7.67 9.20 -14.80
C PHE A 63 -8.90 9.09 -15.70
N GLY A 64 -10.04 9.56 -15.22
CA GLY A 64 -11.29 9.45 -15.99
C GLY A 64 -11.66 7.98 -16.25
N CYS A 65 -11.75 7.59 -17.53
CA CYS A 65 -12.04 6.22 -17.96
C CYS A 65 -10.77 5.33 -18.06
N GLU A 66 -9.59 5.91 -17.92
CA GLU A 66 -8.32 5.20 -17.94
C GLU A 66 -7.99 4.73 -16.53
N VAL A 67 -8.07 3.42 -16.29
CA VAL A 67 -7.87 2.83 -14.97
C VAL A 67 -6.71 1.84 -14.94
N GLY A 68 -6.05 1.78 -13.80
CA GLY A 68 -5.05 0.77 -13.45
C GLY A 68 -5.43 0.09 -12.15
N GLY A 69 -5.00 -1.14 -11.94
CA GLY A 69 -5.28 -1.90 -10.73
C GLY A 69 -4.02 -2.55 -10.17
N ALA A 70 -3.97 -2.68 -8.85
CA ALA A 70 -2.92 -3.38 -8.15
C ALA A 70 -3.49 -4.18 -6.96
N ILE A 71 -2.98 -5.39 -6.77
CA ILE A 71 -3.25 -6.17 -5.56
C ILE A 71 -2.49 -5.53 -4.41
N LEU A 72 -3.19 -5.29 -3.30
CA LEU A 72 -2.59 -4.73 -2.09
C LEU A 72 -2.12 -5.86 -1.18
N PRO A 73 -0.86 -5.85 -0.74
CA PRO A 73 -0.38 -6.74 0.31
C PRO A 73 -0.90 -6.31 1.67
N PRO A 74 -0.85 -7.19 2.69
CA PRO A 74 -1.04 -6.76 4.07
C PRO A 74 0.04 -5.75 4.45
N VAL A 75 -0.30 -4.75 5.26
CA VAL A 75 0.66 -3.69 5.64
C VAL A 75 1.70 -4.19 6.65
N ARG A 76 1.39 -5.21 7.43
CA ARG A 76 2.35 -5.86 8.34
C ARG A 76 3.10 -6.95 7.61
N CYS A 77 4.36 -7.16 7.97
CA CYS A 77 5.25 -8.20 7.42
C CYS A 77 5.65 -8.02 5.94
N THR A 78 5.24 -6.94 5.29
CA THR A 78 5.61 -6.59 3.91
C THR A 78 6.19 -5.18 3.84
N GLY A 79 6.49 -4.70 2.66
CA GLY A 79 7.14 -3.40 2.45
C GLY A 79 8.61 -3.54 2.11
N SER A 80 9.20 -2.47 1.60
CA SER A 80 10.60 -2.41 1.18
C SER A 80 11.28 -1.20 1.81
N ASN A 81 12.57 -1.30 2.14
CA ASN A 81 13.38 -0.15 2.54
C ASN A 81 13.79 0.70 1.33
N GLU A 82 13.69 0.11 0.14
CA GLU A 82 14.08 0.72 -1.12
C GLU A 82 13.17 0.25 -2.26
N VAL A 83 12.76 1.19 -3.11
CA VAL A 83 12.05 0.91 -4.35
C VAL A 83 12.71 1.69 -5.49
N ALA A 84 13.10 0.99 -6.55
CA ALA A 84 13.54 1.59 -7.80
C ALA A 84 12.44 1.47 -8.87
N PHE A 85 12.22 2.54 -9.62
CA PHE A 85 11.18 2.60 -10.65
C PHE A 85 11.53 3.56 -11.77
N VAL A 86 10.76 3.52 -12.86
CA VAL A 86 10.90 4.42 -14.01
C VAL A 86 9.56 5.13 -14.27
N ARG A 87 9.60 6.45 -14.41
CA ARG A 87 8.50 7.22 -14.95
C ARG A 87 8.48 7.05 -16.47
N SER A 88 7.43 6.47 -17.02
CA SER A 88 7.37 6.05 -18.43
C SER A 88 6.90 7.13 -19.40
N SER A 89 6.23 8.17 -18.91
CA SER A 89 5.75 9.28 -19.74
C SER A 89 5.85 10.62 -18.99
N ASN A 90 5.82 11.73 -19.75
CA ASN A 90 5.80 13.08 -19.19
C ASN A 90 4.45 13.50 -18.58
N ASP A 91 3.45 12.63 -18.64
CA ASP A 91 2.17 12.86 -17.99
C ASP A 91 2.31 12.96 -16.47
N PHE A 92 1.20 13.17 -15.77
CA PHE A 92 1.18 13.19 -14.32
C PHE A 92 1.89 11.97 -13.72
N VAL A 93 2.68 12.20 -12.67
CA VAL A 93 3.21 11.13 -11.82
C VAL A 93 2.95 11.45 -10.35
N GLY A 94 2.40 10.47 -9.63
CA GLY A 94 2.12 10.56 -8.20
C GLY A 94 2.70 9.39 -7.43
N LEU A 95 3.27 9.68 -6.27
CA LEU A 95 3.72 8.70 -5.29
C LEU A 95 2.68 8.60 -4.17
N LYS A 96 2.27 7.38 -3.84
CA LYS A 96 1.38 7.02 -2.74
C LYS A 96 2.18 6.23 -1.73
N ILE A 97 2.64 6.89 -0.68
CA ILE A 97 3.56 6.30 0.29
C ILE A 97 2.79 5.93 1.55
N LEU A 98 3.09 4.77 2.09
CA LEU A 98 2.61 4.31 3.38
C LEU A 98 3.83 3.85 4.20
N VAL A 99 3.97 4.33 5.42
CA VAL A 99 5.12 4.06 6.30
C VAL A 99 4.68 4.01 7.75
N PRO A 100 5.33 3.21 8.62
CA PRO A 100 5.10 3.29 10.06
C PRO A 100 5.41 4.69 10.61
N ALA A 101 4.64 5.12 11.60
CA ALA A 101 4.83 6.42 12.25
C ALA A 101 6.22 6.53 12.88
N GLY A 102 6.81 7.71 12.78
CA GLY A 102 8.17 8.01 13.25
C GLY A 102 9.26 7.88 12.19
N ALA A 103 8.95 7.31 11.00
CA ALA A 103 9.90 7.16 9.90
C ALA A 103 9.65 8.10 8.70
N GLU A 104 8.74 9.07 8.84
CA GLU A 104 8.33 9.97 7.76
C GLU A 104 9.45 10.92 7.29
N GLY A 105 10.39 11.22 8.19
CA GLY A 105 11.52 12.12 7.93
C GLY A 105 12.73 11.47 7.27
N ASP A 106 12.75 10.14 7.16
CA ASP A 106 13.95 9.38 6.82
C ASP A 106 14.02 8.97 5.34
N PHE A 107 13.21 9.62 4.51
CA PHE A 107 13.19 9.37 3.07
C PHE A 107 14.26 10.15 2.33
N THR A 108 14.89 9.46 1.37
CA THR A 108 15.71 10.07 0.32
C THR A 108 15.21 9.66 -1.05
N PHE A 109 15.20 10.60 -1.99
CA PHE A 109 14.89 10.37 -3.39
C PHE A 109 16.14 10.61 -4.23
N ASN A 110 16.63 9.59 -4.95
CA ASN A 110 17.91 9.61 -5.68
C ASN A 110 19.08 10.11 -4.82
N GLY A 111 19.09 9.74 -3.54
CA GLY A 111 20.12 10.12 -2.58
C GLY A 111 19.94 11.52 -1.96
N ALA A 112 18.95 12.30 -2.37
CA ALA A 112 18.68 13.63 -1.82
C ALA A 112 17.46 13.60 -0.90
N ALA A 113 17.54 14.27 0.25
CA ALA A 113 16.40 14.55 1.13
C ALA A 113 15.54 15.70 0.59
N GLY A 114 14.32 15.85 1.09
CA GLY A 114 13.45 17.00 0.89
C GLY A 114 12.33 16.83 -0.14
N ASN A 115 12.49 15.98 -1.16
CA ASN A 115 11.42 15.69 -2.11
C ASN A 115 10.26 14.89 -1.49
N VAL A 116 10.57 14.07 -0.46
CA VAL A 116 9.62 13.36 0.37
C VAL A 116 9.86 13.79 1.81
N ALA A 117 9.21 14.87 2.22
CA ALA A 117 9.42 15.47 3.54
C ALA A 117 8.35 15.03 4.54
N ALA A 118 8.70 14.96 5.82
CA ALA A 118 7.79 14.58 6.90
C ALA A 118 6.48 15.39 6.92
N VAL A 119 6.52 16.68 6.58
CA VAL A 119 5.35 17.57 6.51
C VAL A 119 4.28 17.11 5.50
N ASN A 120 4.63 16.25 4.55
CA ASN A 120 3.68 15.72 3.56
C ASN A 120 2.85 14.54 4.08
N PHE A 121 3.18 14.02 5.25
CA PHE A 121 2.53 12.85 5.81
C PHE A 121 1.37 13.21 6.74
N SER A 122 0.36 12.37 6.71
CA SER A 122 -0.81 12.40 7.59
C SER A 122 -1.09 11.01 8.13
N ALA A 123 -1.71 10.93 9.30
CA ALA A 123 -2.08 9.65 9.89
C ALA A 123 -3.15 8.92 9.06
N VAL A 124 -3.01 7.61 8.92
CA VAL A 124 -4.03 6.77 8.30
C VAL A 124 -5.19 6.60 9.31
N PRO A 125 -6.43 6.90 8.93
CA PRO A 125 -7.58 6.71 9.80
C PRO A 125 -7.67 5.26 10.32
N GLY A 126 -8.15 5.10 11.57
CA GLY A 126 -8.39 3.77 12.16
C GLY A 126 -7.16 3.00 12.63
N THR A 127 -5.94 3.51 12.41
CA THR A 127 -4.68 2.81 12.80
C THR A 127 -4.12 3.25 14.15
N GLY A 128 -4.82 4.11 14.91
CA GLY A 128 -4.28 4.64 16.16
C GLY A 128 -3.00 5.47 15.99
N ASN A 129 -2.79 6.04 14.80
CA ASN A 129 -1.58 6.74 14.37
C ASN A 129 -0.33 5.84 14.22
N GLU A 130 -0.50 4.52 14.09
CA GLU A 130 0.63 3.61 13.82
C GLU A 130 1.16 3.76 12.39
N TRP A 131 0.32 4.20 11.46
CA TRP A 131 0.68 4.32 10.04
C TRP A 131 0.44 5.72 9.52
N MET A 132 1.39 6.19 8.71
CA MET A 132 1.38 7.48 8.06
C MET A 132 1.35 7.32 6.55
N TYR A 133 0.58 8.16 5.86
CA TYR A 133 0.54 8.18 4.40
C TYR A 133 0.91 9.53 3.83
N ALA A 134 1.49 9.53 2.64
CA ALA A 134 1.72 10.73 1.84
C ALA A 134 1.23 10.54 0.40
N ASN A 135 0.76 11.65 -0.18
CA ASN A 135 0.30 11.77 -1.56
C ASN A 135 1.13 12.86 -2.23
N ILE A 136 2.15 12.47 -3.00
CA ILE A 136 3.14 13.40 -3.51
C ILE A 136 3.07 13.46 -5.02
N THR A 137 2.92 14.68 -5.59
CA THR A 137 3.07 14.90 -7.01
C THR A 137 4.54 14.96 -7.38
N GLY A 138 4.97 14.03 -8.23
CA GLY A 138 6.37 13.86 -8.59
C GLY A 138 6.83 14.58 -9.86
N ASN A 139 5.93 15.31 -10.55
CA ASN A 139 6.23 15.89 -11.87
C ASN A 139 7.47 16.78 -11.89
N ALA A 140 7.75 17.50 -10.79
CA ALA A 140 8.85 18.44 -10.72
C ALA A 140 10.23 17.77 -10.50
N PHE A 141 10.28 16.55 -9.94
CA PHE A 141 11.55 15.95 -9.52
C PHE A 141 11.76 14.50 -10.00
N ILE A 142 10.73 13.85 -10.54
CA ILE A 142 10.86 12.49 -11.11
C ILE A 142 11.12 12.59 -12.59
N PRO A 143 12.33 12.26 -13.09
CA PRO A 143 12.66 12.33 -14.52
C PRO A 143 11.89 11.28 -15.31
N THR A 144 11.59 11.58 -16.56
CA THR A 144 11.02 10.61 -17.50
C THR A 144 12.12 9.76 -18.13
N GLY A 145 11.87 8.45 -18.24
CA GLY A 145 12.78 7.50 -18.91
C GLY A 145 14.04 7.12 -18.11
N GLY A 146 14.31 7.80 -17.01
CA GLY A 146 15.41 7.49 -16.10
C GLY A 146 14.96 6.67 -14.90
N ALA A 147 15.85 5.85 -14.33
CA ALA A 147 15.61 5.17 -13.07
C ALA A 147 15.55 6.19 -11.92
N SER A 148 14.55 6.03 -11.07
CA SER A 148 14.39 6.77 -9.82
C SER A 148 14.41 5.79 -8.65
N ARG A 149 14.93 6.24 -7.51
CA ARG A 149 15.08 5.41 -6.31
C ARG A 149 14.57 6.15 -5.10
N LEU A 150 13.60 5.54 -4.42
CA LEU A 150 13.10 5.99 -3.12
C LEU A 150 13.63 5.06 -2.04
N VAL A 151 14.21 5.61 -0.99
CA VAL A 151 14.79 4.85 0.14
C VAL A 151 14.25 5.44 1.44
N ASN A 152 13.90 4.59 2.41
CA ASN A 152 13.73 4.96 3.80
C ASN A 152 14.81 4.24 4.63
N SER A 153 15.57 4.99 5.42
CA SER A 153 16.73 4.44 6.14
C SER A 153 16.37 3.71 7.44
N THR A 154 15.16 3.86 7.95
CA THR A 154 14.76 3.36 9.27
C THR A 154 13.63 2.34 9.24
N ALA A 155 12.74 2.40 8.25
CA ALA A 155 11.58 1.51 8.20
C ALA A 155 11.28 0.99 6.79
N LYS A 156 10.64 -0.16 6.70
CA LYS A 156 10.00 -0.61 5.47
C LYS A 156 8.78 0.25 5.17
N PHE A 157 8.57 0.55 3.91
CA PHE A 157 7.44 1.33 3.41
C PHE A 157 6.77 0.64 2.23
N HIS A 158 5.55 1.05 1.92
CA HIS A 158 4.84 0.65 0.71
C HIS A 158 4.76 1.84 -0.24
N LEU A 159 4.90 1.59 -1.53
CA LEU A 159 4.88 2.61 -2.57
C LEU A 159 3.89 2.26 -3.67
N GLY A 160 2.85 3.05 -3.81
CA GLY A 160 2.03 3.09 -5.01
C GLY A 160 2.52 4.17 -5.96
N ILE A 161 2.64 3.87 -7.25
CA ILE A 161 3.02 4.84 -8.27
C ILE A 161 1.93 4.87 -9.33
N ILE A 162 1.42 6.07 -9.61
CA ILE A 162 0.51 6.31 -10.71
C ILE A 162 1.16 7.28 -11.71
N ASN A 163 1.21 6.89 -12.99
CA ASN A 163 1.73 7.71 -14.08
C ASN A 163 0.79 7.63 -15.26
N GLY A 164 0.42 8.76 -15.85
CA GLY A 164 -0.44 8.81 -17.00
C GLY A 164 -1.37 10.01 -17.01
N GLY A 165 -2.43 9.90 -17.79
CA GLY A 165 -3.46 10.92 -17.97
C GLY A 165 -4.71 10.36 -18.61
N ALA A 166 -5.78 11.16 -18.66
CA ALA A 166 -7.10 10.75 -19.16
C ALA A 166 -7.13 10.32 -20.63
N THR A 167 -6.10 10.65 -21.41
CA THR A 167 -5.99 10.33 -22.85
C THR A 167 -4.76 9.50 -23.20
N SER A 168 -3.81 9.36 -22.27
CA SER A 168 -2.53 8.66 -22.49
C SER A 168 -2.45 7.32 -21.78
N GLY A 169 -3.52 6.92 -21.13
CA GLY A 169 -3.61 5.71 -20.34
C GLY A 169 -3.09 5.88 -18.92
N THR A 170 -3.48 4.96 -18.05
CA THR A 170 -3.03 4.88 -16.66
C THR A 170 -2.09 3.72 -16.46
N ARG A 171 -0.95 3.99 -15.84
CA ARG A 171 -0.01 3.02 -15.32
C ARG A 171 -0.03 3.14 -13.81
N TYR A 172 -0.51 2.12 -13.14
CA TYR A 172 -0.53 2.03 -11.69
C TYR A 172 0.21 0.78 -11.25
N GLY A 173 1.17 0.94 -10.35
CA GLY A 173 1.92 -0.13 -9.73
C GLY A 173 2.00 0.07 -8.23
N TYR A 174 2.00 -1.04 -7.49
CA TYR A 174 2.20 -1.06 -6.06
C TYR A 174 3.43 -1.90 -5.75
N PHE A 175 4.37 -1.33 -5.03
CA PHE A 175 5.68 -1.92 -4.74
C PHE A 175 5.74 -2.24 -3.24
N SER A 176 5.97 -3.49 -2.97
CA SER A 176 6.20 -4.04 -1.65
C SER A 176 7.04 -5.30 -1.80
N ASP A 177 7.86 -5.60 -0.82
CA ASP A 177 8.62 -6.84 -0.80
C ASP A 177 7.68 -8.00 -0.47
N PHE A 178 7.50 -8.90 -1.43
CA PHE A 178 6.75 -10.14 -1.28
C PHE A 178 7.68 -11.36 -1.14
N ALA A 179 9.00 -11.15 -1.20
CA ALA A 179 9.98 -12.22 -1.42
C ALA A 179 10.18 -13.15 -0.23
N ASN A 180 9.68 -12.81 0.95
CA ASN A 180 9.98 -13.51 2.19
C ASN A 180 8.76 -14.14 2.87
N TYR A 181 7.77 -14.58 2.13
CA TYR A 181 6.76 -15.48 2.65
C TYR A 181 7.32 -16.91 2.73
N GLU A 182 8.09 -17.20 3.75
CA GLU A 182 8.30 -18.59 4.13
C GLU A 182 7.03 -19.07 4.85
N HIS A 183 6.35 -20.03 4.24
CA HIS A 183 5.26 -20.74 4.90
C HIS A 183 5.85 -21.59 6.03
N SER A 184 5.87 -21.04 7.22
CA SER A 184 6.03 -21.84 8.42
C SER A 184 4.64 -22.10 9.01
N THR A 185 4.20 -23.34 8.99
CA THR A 185 2.99 -23.80 9.68
C THR A 185 3.27 -23.87 11.18
N PHE A 186 2.86 -22.84 11.94
CA PHE A 186 2.97 -22.86 13.40
C PHE A 186 1.61 -22.68 14.06
N THR A 187 1.39 -23.45 15.10
CA THR A 187 0.11 -23.56 15.80
C THR A 187 -0.07 -22.55 16.94
N SER A 188 0.89 -21.68 17.26
CA SER A 188 0.78 -20.81 18.43
C SER A 188 0.89 -19.30 18.20
N ASN A 189 1.37 -18.86 17.02
CA ASN A 189 1.41 -17.43 16.68
C ASN A 189 1.27 -17.26 15.16
N ASN A 190 0.10 -16.87 14.71
CA ASN A 190 -0.23 -16.80 13.28
C ASN A 190 0.32 -15.55 12.55
N GLN A 191 1.22 -14.79 13.16
CA GLN A 191 1.72 -13.53 12.59
C GLN A 191 3.24 -13.38 12.81
N LEU A 192 4.02 -14.24 12.18
CA LEU A 192 5.47 -14.05 12.09
C LEU A 192 5.84 -13.52 10.70
N CYS A 193 6.64 -12.47 10.67
CA CYS A 193 7.27 -11.99 9.46
C CYS A 193 8.53 -12.83 9.13
N ALA A 194 8.89 -12.92 7.86
CA ALA A 194 10.13 -13.59 7.47
C ALA A 194 11.35 -12.94 8.16
N GLY A 195 12.16 -13.75 8.80
CA GLY A 195 13.31 -13.31 9.60
C GLY A 195 13.02 -13.15 11.09
N GLU A 196 11.78 -13.29 11.55
CA GLU A 196 11.46 -13.40 12.96
C GLU A 196 11.69 -14.84 13.46
N MET A 197 12.23 -14.96 14.67
CA MET A 197 12.46 -16.27 15.27
C MET A 197 11.18 -16.79 15.91
N ALA A 198 10.75 -17.99 15.50
CA ALA A 198 9.73 -18.75 16.19
C ALA A 198 10.35 -19.79 17.10
N GLU A 199 9.91 -19.87 18.34
CA GLU A 199 10.19 -21.01 19.18
C GLU A 199 9.21 -22.13 18.87
N LEU A 200 9.75 -23.26 18.39
CA LEU A 200 9.00 -24.49 18.17
C LEU A 200 9.01 -25.30 19.47
N PHE A 201 7.84 -25.44 20.07
CA PHE A 201 7.65 -26.44 21.11
C PHE A 201 7.11 -27.71 20.47
N ALA A 202 7.94 -28.73 20.35
CA ALA A 202 7.46 -30.09 20.13
C ALA A 202 6.91 -30.60 21.47
N SER A 203 5.60 -30.81 21.54
CA SER A 203 5.00 -31.59 22.64
C SER A 203 5.29 -33.07 22.39
N PRO A 204 5.76 -33.81 23.40
CA PRO A 204 5.99 -35.24 23.27
C PRO A 204 4.72 -36.03 23.03
#